data_fa6060d2620e5f71fc7d73b516ca4ce1
#
_entry.id   fa6060d2620e5f71fc7d73b516ca4ce1
#
_cell.length_a   1.000
_cell.length_b   1.000
_cell.length_c   1.000
_cell.angle_alpha   90.00
_cell.angle_beta   90.00
_cell.angle_gamma   90.00
#
_symmetry.space_group_name_H-M   'P 1'
#
loop_
_entity.id
_entity.type
_entity.pdbx_description
1 polymer ?
#
loop_
_entity_poly.entity_id
_entity_poly.type
_entity_poly.pdbx_seq_one_letter_code
_entity_poly.pdbx_strand_id
1 'polypeptide(L)'
;EFEIAFPHELNAEQRQSMLNEICQELVKRHGVVVDAAIHAPHTQSGSDERNYHAHIMFTGRQIDLETGDFAKKRNRDFNKENSSQTVNQWRETFADIANKHLARAGYLSEVDHRSYADQDNGLQATIHEGSKVTQLRRQGIDTEISLKNDLIKQQNAEKQRLPEILKGLEQEISLAESKISKYQSEIRLEASK
;
A
#
# COMPACT_ATOMS: atom_id res chain seq x y z
N GLU A 1 10.36 13.88 -10.45
CA GLU A 1 10.77 12.93 -9.41
C GLU A 1 9.57 12.15 -8.92
N PHE A 2 9.77 10.84 -8.71
CA PHE A 2 8.85 10.00 -7.94
C PHE A 2 9.53 9.58 -6.65
N GLU A 3 8.80 9.65 -5.55
CA GLU A 3 9.17 9.06 -4.28
C GLU A 3 8.20 7.91 -4.01
N ILE A 4 8.73 6.70 -3.84
CA ILE A 4 7.94 5.48 -3.66
C ILE A 4 8.37 4.76 -2.37
N ALA A 5 7.43 4.24 -1.61
CA ALA A 5 7.69 3.35 -0.49
C ALA A 5 7.63 1.89 -0.95
N PHE A 6 8.57 1.07 -0.51
CA PHE A 6 8.57 -0.36 -0.79
C PHE A 6 7.71 -1.12 0.22
N PRO A 7 7.05 -2.22 -0.20
CA PRO A 7 6.51 -3.20 0.73
C PRO A 7 7.61 -3.66 1.70
N HIS A 8 7.32 -3.61 3.00
CA HIS A 8 8.32 -3.93 4.03
C HIS A 8 8.69 -5.42 4.06
N GLU A 9 7.85 -6.27 3.51
CA GLU A 9 8.05 -7.72 3.38
C GLU A 9 9.21 -8.06 2.42
N LEU A 10 9.47 -7.19 1.45
CA LEU A 10 10.51 -7.45 0.45
C LEU A 10 11.92 -7.25 1.05
N ASN A 11 12.82 -8.18 0.77
CA ASN A 11 14.23 -8.03 1.12
C ASN A 11 14.98 -7.05 0.18
N ALA A 12 16.27 -6.81 0.44
CA ALA A 12 17.05 -5.83 -0.31
C ALA A 12 17.15 -6.15 -1.81
N GLU A 13 17.36 -7.42 -2.17
CA GLU A 13 17.45 -7.85 -3.57
C GLU A 13 16.11 -7.73 -4.29
N GLN A 14 15.02 -8.07 -3.61
CA GLN A 14 13.67 -7.94 -4.15
C GLN A 14 13.27 -6.48 -4.35
N ARG A 15 13.62 -5.59 -3.40
CA ARG A 15 13.42 -4.14 -3.57
C ARG A 15 14.22 -3.59 -4.75
N GLN A 16 15.48 -4.01 -4.91
CA GLN A 16 16.29 -3.61 -6.06
C GLN A 16 15.71 -4.10 -7.38
N SER A 17 15.23 -5.34 -7.43
CA SER A 17 14.58 -5.89 -8.61
C SER A 17 13.29 -5.14 -8.97
N MET A 18 12.48 -4.80 -7.96
CA MET A 18 11.27 -4.01 -8.14
C MET A 18 11.58 -2.60 -8.64
N LEU A 19 12.59 -1.92 -8.06
CA LEU A 19 13.02 -0.60 -8.52
C LEU A 19 13.48 -0.64 -9.98
N ASN A 20 14.27 -1.63 -10.36
CA ASN A 20 14.74 -1.80 -11.73
C ASN A 20 13.57 -1.97 -12.71
N GLU A 21 12.53 -2.74 -12.37
CA GLU A 21 11.34 -2.92 -13.20
C GLU A 21 10.59 -1.60 -13.38
N ILE A 22 10.43 -0.80 -12.30
CA ILE A 22 9.82 0.53 -12.35
C ILE A 22 10.63 1.49 -13.24
N CYS A 23 11.95 1.53 -13.08
CA CYS A 23 12.82 2.38 -13.90
C CYS A 23 12.77 2.00 -15.38
N GLN A 24 12.77 0.70 -15.71
CA GLN A 24 12.64 0.21 -17.08
C GLN A 24 11.30 0.61 -17.69
N GLU A 25 10.22 0.54 -16.92
CA GLU A 25 8.90 0.97 -17.40
C GLU A 25 8.83 2.48 -17.63
N LEU A 26 9.50 3.30 -16.79
CA LEU A 26 9.64 4.75 -17.01
C LEU A 26 10.37 5.05 -18.32
N VAL A 27 11.51 4.41 -18.55
CA VAL A 27 12.27 4.56 -19.79
C VAL A 27 11.44 4.16 -20.99
N LYS A 28 10.78 3.00 -20.93
CA LYS A 28 9.97 2.46 -22.01
C LYS A 28 8.79 3.36 -22.39
N ARG A 29 8.06 3.86 -21.38
CA ARG A 29 6.85 4.66 -21.62
C ARG A 29 7.16 6.08 -22.06
N HIS A 30 8.17 6.69 -21.47
CA HIS A 30 8.41 8.11 -21.60
C HIS A 30 9.68 8.48 -22.35
N GLY A 31 10.56 7.51 -22.65
CA GLY A 31 11.83 7.74 -23.36
C GLY A 31 12.79 8.66 -22.59
N VAL A 32 12.73 8.64 -21.25
CA VAL A 32 13.51 9.51 -20.35
C VAL A 32 14.75 8.81 -19.83
N VAL A 33 15.74 9.58 -19.38
CA VAL A 33 16.86 9.06 -18.58
C VAL A 33 16.43 9.05 -17.14
N VAL A 34 16.71 7.96 -16.42
CA VAL A 34 16.31 7.74 -15.04
C VAL A 34 17.55 7.56 -14.16
N ASP A 35 17.57 8.21 -13.02
CA ASP A 35 18.51 8.01 -11.93
C ASP A 35 17.71 7.71 -10.65
N ALA A 36 18.02 6.60 -9.98
CA ALA A 36 17.23 6.15 -8.84
C ALA A 36 18.10 5.59 -7.71
N ALA A 37 17.72 5.90 -6.47
CA ALA A 37 18.39 5.43 -5.28
C ALA A 37 17.40 4.91 -4.25
N ILE A 38 17.73 3.78 -3.61
CA ILE A 38 16.99 3.25 -2.45
C ILE A 38 17.58 3.84 -1.20
N HIS A 39 16.73 4.44 -0.36
CA HIS A 39 17.10 4.96 0.94
C HIS A 39 16.64 4.00 2.04
N ALA A 40 17.55 3.76 2.98
CA ALA A 40 17.24 3.08 4.22
C ALA A 40 16.50 4.03 5.19
N PRO A 41 15.69 3.49 6.11
CA PRO A 41 15.01 4.29 7.11
C PRO A 41 16.00 5.04 8.03
N HIS A 42 15.75 6.32 8.27
CA HIS A 42 16.48 7.12 9.24
C HIS A 42 15.95 6.90 10.67
N THR A 43 16.22 5.73 11.25
CA THR A 43 15.71 5.34 12.57
C THR A 43 16.17 6.28 13.70
N GLN A 44 17.37 6.86 13.60
CA GLN A 44 17.86 7.86 14.57
C GLN A 44 17.00 9.13 14.62
N SER A 45 16.33 9.48 13.53
CA SER A 45 15.38 10.60 13.45
C SER A 45 13.93 10.19 13.73
N GLY A 46 13.67 8.94 14.17
CA GLY A 46 12.36 8.43 14.52
C GLY A 46 11.50 7.97 13.32
N SER A 47 12.12 7.68 12.19
CA SER A 47 11.43 6.97 11.10
C SER A 47 11.18 5.52 11.48
N ASP A 48 10.07 4.96 11.01
CA ASP A 48 9.80 3.52 11.10
C ASP A 48 10.92 2.74 10.39
N GLU A 49 11.45 1.71 11.04
CA GLU A 49 12.54 0.86 10.51
C GLU A 49 12.15 0.13 9.21
N ARG A 50 10.86 0.05 8.91
CA ARG A 50 10.30 -0.58 7.71
C ARG A 50 10.22 0.38 6.53
N ASN A 51 10.45 1.67 6.73
CA ASN A 51 10.25 2.73 5.72
C ASN A 51 11.40 2.78 4.70
N TYR A 52 11.62 1.68 3.98
CA TYR A 52 12.46 1.69 2.79
C TYR A 52 11.73 2.40 1.65
N HIS A 53 12.39 3.36 1.02
CA HIS A 53 11.81 4.15 -0.06
C HIS A 53 12.85 4.42 -1.14
N ALA A 54 12.39 4.75 -2.34
CA ALA A 54 13.28 5.17 -3.40
C ALA A 54 12.90 6.55 -3.91
N HIS A 55 13.93 7.32 -4.25
CA HIS A 55 13.84 8.52 -5.05
C HIS A 55 14.20 8.17 -6.49
N ILE A 56 13.30 8.47 -7.41
CA ILE A 56 13.44 8.18 -8.84
C ILE A 56 13.39 9.51 -9.58
N MET A 57 14.55 10.02 -9.93
CA MET A 57 14.68 11.22 -10.75
C MET A 57 14.68 10.84 -12.23
N PHE A 58 14.07 11.65 -13.07
CA PHE A 58 14.05 11.44 -14.49
C PHE A 58 14.04 12.76 -15.25
N THR A 59 14.53 12.70 -16.51
CA THR A 59 14.62 13.90 -17.34
C THR A 59 13.24 14.36 -17.82
N GLY A 60 13.04 15.66 -17.89
CA GLY A 60 11.80 16.24 -18.44
C GLY A 60 11.72 16.19 -19.96
N ARG A 61 12.72 15.60 -20.65
CA ARG A 61 12.81 15.48 -22.10
C ARG A 61 13.18 14.05 -22.46
N GLN A 62 12.66 13.60 -23.58
CA GLN A 62 13.05 12.32 -24.15
C GLN A 62 14.49 12.40 -24.66
N ILE A 63 15.20 11.26 -24.60
CA ILE A 63 16.52 11.10 -25.17
C ILE A 63 16.42 10.26 -26.45
N ASP A 64 17.14 10.66 -27.47
CA ASP A 64 17.38 9.85 -28.65
C ASP A 64 18.58 8.93 -28.36
N LEU A 65 18.34 7.62 -28.38
CA LEU A 65 19.37 6.62 -28.03
C LEU A 65 20.43 6.46 -29.11
N GLU A 66 20.17 6.89 -30.35
CA GLU A 66 21.14 6.81 -31.45
C GLU A 66 22.12 7.99 -31.42
N THR A 67 21.61 9.20 -31.16
CA THR A 67 22.43 10.41 -31.17
C THR A 67 22.89 10.84 -29.76
N GLY A 68 22.20 10.40 -28.70
CA GLY A 68 22.42 10.86 -27.34
C GLY A 68 21.83 12.25 -27.05
N ASP A 69 21.13 12.84 -28.00
CA ASP A 69 20.57 14.19 -27.86
C ASP A 69 19.21 14.18 -27.16
N PHE A 70 18.94 15.22 -26.40
CA PHE A 70 17.63 15.43 -25.81
C PHE A 70 16.67 16.14 -26.79
N ALA A 71 15.42 15.68 -26.78
CA ALA A 71 14.34 16.33 -27.55
C ALA A 71 14.25 17.83 -27.22
N LYS A 72 13.97 18.66 -28.22
CA LYS A 72 13.85 20.13 -28.05
C LYS A 72 12.70 20.53 -27.11
N LYS A 73 11.62 19.76 -27.07
CA LYS A 73 10.43 20.02 -26.25
C LYS A 73 10.41 19.08 -25.05
N ARG A 74 9.83 19.55 -23.93
CA ARG A 74 9.54 18.71 -22.76
C ARG A 74 8.50 17.64 -23.10
N ASN A 75 8.64 16.49 -22.44
CA ASN A 75 7.62 15.46 -22.48
C ASN A 75 6.29 16.04 -21.96
N ARG A 76 5.21 15.80 -22.69
CA ARG A 76 3.88 16.34 -22.37
C ARG A 76 3.16 15.56 -21.28
N ASP A 77 3.57 14.33 -21.02
CA ASP A 77 2.94 13.47 -20.01
C ASP A 77 3.05 14.06 -18.59
N PHE A 78 4.13 14.81 -18.33
CA PHE A 78 4.40 15.44 -17.03
C PHE A 78 4.09 16.96 -17.01
N ASN A 79 3.37 17.47 -17.99
CA ASN A 79 2.91 18.86 -17.99
C ASN A 79 1.69 19.02 -17.06
N LYS A 80 1.33 20.28 -16.75
CA LYS A 80 0.19 20.61 -15.88
C LYS A 80 -1.14 20.01 -16.34
N GLU A 81 -1.35 19.82 -17.64
CA GLU A 81 -2.60 19.33 -18.20
C GLU A 81 -2.73 17.81 -18.04
N ASN A 82 -1.64 17.07 -18.21
CA ASN A 82 -1.64 15.60 -18.26
C ASN A 82 -1.14 14.96 -16.96
N SER A 83 -0.45 15.72 -16.09
CA SER A 83 0.23 15.16 -14.92
C SER A 83 -0.70 14.39 -13.97
N SER A 84 -1.93 14.82 -13.78
CA SER A 84 -2.89 14.12 -12.92
C SER A 84 -3.22 12.73 -13.46
N GLN A 85 -3.48 12.60 -14.75
CA GLN A 85 -3.74 11.32 -15.40
C GLN A 85 -2.50 10.44 -15.38
N THR A 86 -1.33 11.01 -15.71
CA THR A 86 -0.05 10.28 -15.69
C THR A 86 0.28 9.75 -14.29
N VAL A 87 0.08 10.56 -13.24
CA VAL A 87 0.31 10.12 -11.86
C VAL A 87 -0.66 9.01 -11.45
N ASN A 88 -1.94 9.08 -11.84
CA ASN A 88 -2.89 8.02 -11.52
C ASN A 88 -2.53 6.70 -12.22
N GLN A 89 -2.13 6.74 -13.48
CA GLN A 89 -1.64 5.56 -14.21
C GLN A 89 -0.36 4.99 -13.57
N TRP A 90 0.54 5.85 -13.06
CA TRP A 90 1.73 5.39 -12.36
C TRP A 90 1.43 4.79 -10.99
N ARG A 91 0.41 5.28 -10.26
CA ARG A 91 -0.05 4.66 -9.02
C ARG A 91 -0.56 3.24 -9.24
N GLU A 92 -1.36 3.03 -10.28
CA GLU A 92 -1.84 1.71 -10.71
C GLU A 92 -0.67 0.81 -11.10
N THR A 93 0.21 1.26 -12.01
CA THR A 93 1.39 0.52 -12.43
C THR A 93 2.29 0.13 -11.26
N PHE A 94 2.50 1.05 -10.31
CA PHE A 94 3.28 0.78 -9.11
C PHE A 94 2.64 -0.32 -8.26
N ALA A 95 1.33 -0.28 -8.03
CA ALA A 95 0.62 -1.31 -7.29
C ALA A 95 0.73 -2.67 -7.98
N ASP A 96 0.56 -2.73 -9.31
CA ASP A 96 0.70 -3.96 -10.09
C ASP A 96 2.10 -4.57 -9.99
N ILE A 97 3.14 -3.74 -10.13
CA ILE A 97 4.53 -4.19 -9.99
C ILE A 97 4.79 -4.66 -8.54
N ALA A 98 4.34 -3.91 -7.53
CA ALA A 98 4.50 -4.28 -6.13
C ALA A 98 3.83 -5.63 -5.82
N ASN A 99 2.59 -5.81 -6.24
CA ASN A 99 1.83 -7.04 -6.04
C ASN A 99 2.46 -8.23 -6.73
N LYS A 100 2.99 -8.05 -7.94
CA LYS A 100 3.74 -9.07 -8.66
C LYS A 100 5.01 -9.50 -7.91
N HIS A 101 5.75 -8.55 -7.33
CA HIS A 101 6.93 -8.85 -6.53
C HIS A 101 6.58 -9.50 -5.19
N LEU A 102 5.53 -9.05 -4.51
CA LEU A 102 5.01 -9.68 -3.30
C LEU A 102 4.59 -11.13 -3.54
N ALA A 103 3.80 -11.38 -4.58
CA ALA A 103 3.38 -12.74 -4.95
C ALA A 103 4.57 -13.65 -5.29
N ARG A 104 5.58 -13.16 -6.03
CA ARG A 104 6.82 -13.92 -6.31
C ARG A 104 7.62 -14.23 -5.06
N ALA A 105 7.55 -13.36 -4.05
CA ALA A 105 8.19 -13.56 -2.76
C ALA A 105 7.36 -14.45 -1.81
N GLY A 106 6.17 -14.89 -2.22
CA GLY A 106 5.30 -15.77 -1.44
C GLY A 106 4.41 -15.05 -0.43
N TYR A 107 4.26 -13.73 -0.54
CA TYR A 107 3.37 -12.94 0.32
C TYR A 107 1.99 -12.81 -0.28
N LEU A 108 0.96 -12.83 0.58
CA LEU A 108 -0.44 -12.64 0.22
C LEU A 108 -0.91 -11.19 0.39
N SER A 109 -0.04 -10.33 0.94
CA SER A 109 -0.34 -8.90 1.07
C SER A 109 -0.40 -8.24 -0.31
N GLU A 110 -1.33 -7.31 -0.47
CA GLU A 110 -1.55 -6.58 -1.70
C GLU A 110 -1.59 -5.07 -1.44
N VAL A 111 -1.11 -4.31 -2.42
CA VAL A 111 -1.17 -2.84 -2.45
C VAL A 111 -2.31 -2.45 -3.40
N ASP A 112 -3.22 -1.60 -2.95
CA ASP A 112 -4.27 -1.01 -3.78
C ASP A 112 -3.98 0.49 -3.97
N HIS A 113 -3.90 0.94 -5.21
CA HIS A 113 -3.60 2.34 -5.57
C HIS A 113 -4.79 3.28 -5.38
N ARG A 114 -6.00 2.73 -5.26
CA ARG A 114 -7.24 3.52 -5.12
C ARG A 114 -7.33 4.13 -3.73
N SER A 115 -8.02 5.25 -3.62
CA SER A 115 -8.35 5.81 -2.31
C SER A 115 -9.29 4.87 -1.53
N TYR A 116 -9.32 4.95 -0.20
CA TYR A 116 -10.27 4.15 0.59
C TYR A 116 -11.73 4.42 0.23
N ALA A 117 -12.03 5.63 -0.23
CA ALA A 117 -13.36 5.97 -0.72
C ALA A 117 -13.71 5.20 -2.01
N ASP A 118 -12.75 5.08 -2.93
CA ASP A 118 -12.95 4.35 -4.20
C ASP A 118 -12.94 2.82 -4.01
N GLN A 119 -12.32 2.34 -2.94
CA GLN A 119 -12.31 0.92 -2.58
C GLN A 119 -13.65 0.47 -1.95
N ASP A 120 -14.47 1.40 -1.48
CA ASP A 120 -15.76 1.16 -0.80
C ASP A 120 -15.69 0.09 0.32
N ASN A 121 -14.56 0.05 1.02
CA ASN A 121 -14.30 -0.90 2.12
C ASN A 121 -14.64 -0.33 3.50
N GLY A 122 -15.24 0.88 3.53
CA GLY A 122 -15.62 1.59 4.75
C GLY A 122 -14.44 2.14 5.57
N LEU A 123 -13.20 2.00 5.10
CA LEU A 123 -12.02 2.57 5.76
C LEU A 123 -11.92 4.07 5.48
N GLN A 124 -11.31 4.80 6.42
CA GLN A 124 -11.10 6.25 6.31
C GLN A 124 -9.62 6.56 6.10
N ALA A 125 -9.32 7.52 5.22
CA ALA A 125 -7.97 8.03 5.05
C ALA A 125 -7.56 8.92 6.24
N THR A 126 -6.31 8.79 6.67
CA THR A 126 -5.72 9.72 7.65
C THR A 126 -5.44 11.08 6.99
N ILE A 127 -5.37 12.12 7.82
CA ILE A 127 -5.00 13.48 7.40
C ILE A 127 -3.48 13.58 7.35
N HIS A 128 -2.93 14.19 6.30
CA HIS A 128 -1.49 14.42 6.21
C HIS A 128 -1.00 15.30 7.38
N GLU A 129 -0.10 14.78 8.18
CA GLU A 129 0.40 15.47 9.39
C GLU A 129 1.41 16.58 9.07
N GLY A 130 2.17 16.44 8.00
CA GLY A 130 3.28 17.32 7.66
C GLY A 130 4.43 17.26 8.67
N SER A 131 5.56 17.89 8.34
CA SER A 131 6.80 17.80 9.14
C SER A 131 6.66 18.36 10.56
N LYS A 132 5.90 19.45 10.74
CA LYS A 132 5.72 20.10 12.05
C LYS A 132 4.94 19.23 13.04
N VAL A 133 3.82 18.65 12.61
CA VAL A 133 2.99 17.78 13.45
C VAL A 133 3.76 16.49 13.76
N THR A 134 4.44 15.91 12.77
CA THR A 134 5.29 14.74 12.98
C THR A 134 6.40 15.00 13.99
N GLN A 135 7.04 16.19 13.95
CA GLN A 135 8.06 16.58 14.93
C GLN A 135 7.49 16.70 16.35
N LEU A 136 6.33 17.34 16.52
CA LEU A 136 5.65 17.47 17.82
C LEU A 136 5.26 16.09 18.38
N ARG A 137 4.73 15.22 17.54
CA ARG A 137 4.40 13.85 17.91
C ARG A 137 5.62 13.07 18.43
N ARG A 138 6.78 13.20 17.78
CA ARG A 138 8.05 12.61 18.26
C ARG A 138 8.49 13.12 19.62
N GLN A 139 8.09 14.33 20.00
CA GLN A 139 8.32 14.93 21.32
C GLN A 139 7.24 14.55 22.35
N GLY A 140 6.29 13.69 21.99
CA GLY A 140 5.17 13.30 22.84
C GLY A 140 4.07 14.38 22.97
N ILE A 141 4.05 15.34 22.04
CA ILE A 141 3.06 16.43 22.03
C ILE A 141 1.99 16.08 20.98
N ASP A 142 0.78 15.84 21.46
CA ASP A 142 -0.36 15.60 20.60
C ASP A 142 -0.94 16.90 20.05
N THR A 143 -1.38 16.82 18.80
CA THR A 143 -2.10 17.88 18.11
C THR A 143 -3.51 17.37 17.75
N GLU A 144 -4.42 18.27 17.43
CA GLU A 144 -5.76 17.89 16.97
C GLU A 144 -5.70 16.91 15.76
N ILE A 145 -4.78 17.14 14.82
CA ILE A 145 -4.59 16.28 13.65
C ILE A 145 -4.05 14.90 14.07
N SER A 146 -3.08 14.83 14.99
CA SER A 146 -2.52 13.56 15.45
C SER A 146 -3.55 12.72 16.18
N LEU A 147 -4.33 13.32 17.10
CA LEU A 147 -5.40 12.63 17.82
C LEU A 147 -6.50 12.14 16.88
N LYS A 148 -6.90 12.96 15.90
CA LYS A 148 -7.87 12.55 14.89
C LYS A 148 -7.37 11.37 14.04
N ASN A 149 -6.09 11.38 13.66
CA ASN A 149 -5.49 10.28 12.92
C ASN A 149 -5.44 8.99 13.76
N ASP A 150 -5.17 9.09 15.05
CA ASP A 150 -5.16 7.91 15.92
C ASP A 150 -6.56 7.31 16.08
N LEU A 151 -7.58 8.15 16.19
CA LEU A 151 -8.98 7.70 16.18
C LEU A 151 -9.34 7.01 14.87
N ILE A 152 -8.97 7.59 13.71
CA ILE A 152 -9.19 6.98 12.39
C ILE A 152 -8.49 5.61 12.30
N LYS A 153 -7.24 5.52 12.73
CA LYS A 153 -6.48 4.26 12.73
C LYS A 153 -7.13 3.19 13.59
N GLN A 154 -7.59 3.58 14.79
CA GLN A 154 -8.31 2.67 15.69
C GLN A 154 -9.60 2.16 15.04
N GLN A 155 -10.44 3.06 14.51
CA GLN A 155 -11.68 2.69 13.83
C GLN A 155 -11.44 1.79 12.61
N ASN A 156 -10.42 2.06 11.82
CA ASN A 156 -10.05 1.23 10.69
C ASN A 156 -9.61 -0.17 11.15
N ALA A 157 -8.79 -0.26 12.20
CA ALA A 157 -8.35 -1.54 12.75
C ALA A 157 -9.52 -2.37 13.30
N GLU A 158 -10.49 -1.74 13.96
CA GLU A 158 -11.72 -2.40 14.40
C GLU A 158 -12.53 -2.95 13.22
N LYS A 159 -12.73 -2.14 12.18
CA LYS A 159 -13.44 -2.55 10.96
C LYS A 159 -12.75 -3.72 10.24
N GLN A 160 -11.43 -3.73 10.16
CA GLN A 160 -10.67 -4.82 9.53
C GLN A 160 -10.76 -6.14 10.31
N ARG A 161 -10.96 -6.09 11.63
CA ARG A 161 -11.14 -7.28 12.48
C ARG A 161 -12.55 -7.87 12.43
N LEU A 162 -13.56 -7.07 12.08
CA LEU A 162 -14.96 -7.52 12.08
C LEU A 162 -15.21 -8.77 11.24
N PRO A 163 -14.69 -8.94 10.00
CA PRO A 163 -14.91 -10.14 9.21
C PRO A 163 -14.39 -11.42 9.88
N GLU A 164 -13.23 -11.35 10.55
CA GLU A 164 -12.66 -12.50 11.28
C GLU A 164 -13.51 -12.86 12.49
N ILE A 165 -13.98 -11.86 13.24
CA ILE A 165 -14.87 -12.05 14.39
C ILE A 165 -16.19 -12.68 13.93
N LEU A 166 -16.81 -12.17 12.86
CA LEU A 166 -18.03 -12.72 12.31
C LEU A 166 -17.86 -14.19 11.88
N LYS A 167 -16.76 -14.49 11.18
CA LYS A 167 -16.46 -15.86 10.77
C LYS A 167 -16.28 -16.80 11.97
N GLY A 168 -15.63 -16.33 13.03
CA GLY A 168 -15.51 -17.08 14.28
C GLY A 168 -16.86 -17.37 14.93
N LEU A 169 -17.73 -16.37 15.03
CA LEU A 169 -19.07 -16.52 15.57
C LEU A 169 -19.95 -17.46 14.74
N GLU A 170 -19.88 -17.37 13.43
CA GLU A 170 -20.60 -18.31 12.53
C GLU A 170 -20.16 -19.75 12.75
N GLN A 171 -18.89 -20.02 12.96
CA GLN A 171 -18.37 -21.34 13.28
C GLN A 171 -18.87 -21.86 14.64
N GLU A 172 -18.90 -20.99 15.65
CA GLU A 172 -19.43 -21.32 16.99
C GLU A 172 -20.92 -21.63 16.93
N ILE A 173 -21.71 -20.84 16.18
CA ILE A 173 -23.14 -21.07 15.97
C ILE A 173 -23.35 -22.43 15.29
N SER A 174 -22.66 -22.72 14.19
CA SER A 174 -22.77 -24.00 13.48
C SER A 174 -22.43 -25.19 14.38
N LEU A 175 -21.40 -25.07 15.22
CA LEU A 175 -21.06 -26.11 16.18
C LEU A 175 -22.15 -26.31 17.24
N ALA A 176 -22.72 -25.23 17.74
CA ALA A 176 -23.81 -25.28 18.73
C ALA A 176 -25.08 -25.93 18.14
N GLU A 177 -25.44 -25.56 16.90
CA GLU A 177 -26.58 -26.15 16.18
C GLU A 177 -26.38 -27.66 15.96
N SER A 178 -25.18 -28.07 15.57
CA SER A 178 -24.84 -29.50 15.45
C SER A 178 -24.99 -30.26 16.75
N LYS A 179 -24.56 -29.69 17.90
CA LYS A 179 -24.73 -30.30 19.22
C LYS A 179 -26.23 -30.42 19.60
N ILE A 180 -27.00 -29.35 19.36
CA ILE A 180 -28.44 -29.34 19.64
C ILE A 180 -29.13 -30.42 18.84
N SER A 181 -28.85 -30.54 17.54
CA SER A 181 -29.41 -31.58 16.68
C SER A 181 -29.08 -32.99 17.18
N LYS A 182 -27.85 -33.21 17.63
CA LYS A 182 -27.42 -34.48 18.23
C LYS A 182 -28.24 -34.81 19.48
N TYR A 183 -28.35 -33.90 20.42
CA TYR A 183 -29.12 -34.09 21.65
C TYR A 183 -30.60 -34.33 21.38
N GLN A 184 -31.19 -33.61 20.43
CA GLN A 184 -32.58 -33.82 20.01
C GLN A 184 -32.81 -35.23 19.45
N SER A 185 -31.84 -35.74 18.68
CA SER A 185 -31.92 -37.13 18.17
C SER A 185 -31.77 -38.16 19.28
N GLU A 186 -30.92 -37.96 20.25
CA GLU A 186 -30.75 -38.82 21.43
C GLU A 186 -32.04 -38.89 22.26
N ILE A 187 -32.64 -37.74 22.57
CA ILE A 187 -33.91 -37.64 23.31
C ILE A 187 -35.06 -38.39 22.59
N ARG A 188 -35.16 -38.25 21.25
CA ARG A 188 -36.17 -38.95 20.44
C ARG A 188 -35.99 -40.48 20.51
N LEU A 189 -34.76 -40.96 20.48
CA LEU A 189 -34.42 -42.38 20.59
C LEU A 189 -34.75 -42.93 21.96
N GLU A 190 -34.57 -42.17 23.03
CA GLU A 190 -34.92 -42.59 24.39
C GLU A 190 -36.45 -42.60 24.63
N ALA A 191 -37.19 -41.64 24.06
CA ALA A 191 -38.64 -41.56 24.16
C ALA A 191 -39.38 -42.64 23.36
N SER A 192 -38.69 -43.33 22.47
CA SER A 192 -39.25 -44.43 21.65
C SER A 192 -38.99 -45.83 22.20
N LYS A 193 -38.35 -45.95 23.35
CA LYS A 193 -38.13 -47.18 24.12
C LYS A 193 -39.17 -47.34 25.21
#